data_1fb7cc73d509851ca5950767f21ce733
#
_entry.id   1fb7cc73d509851ca5950767f21ce733
#
_cell.length_a   1.000
_cell.length_b   1.000
_cell.length_c   1.000
_cell.angle_alpha   90.00
_cell.angle_beta   90.00
_cell.angle_gamma   90.00
#
_symmetry.space_group_name_H-M   'P 1'
#
loop_
_entity.id
_entity.type
_entity.pdbx_description
1 polymer ?
#
loop_
_entity_poly.entity_id
_entity_poly.type
_entity_poly.pdbx_seq_one_letter_code
_entity_poly.pdbx_strand_id
1 'polypeptide(L)' 'MCTSTVIVLAVIVVLIIWAIGVYNSLVSMR' A
#
# COMPACT_ATOMS: atom_id res chain seq x y z
N MET A 1 14.95 6.24 -15.60
CA MET A 1 13.69 5.84 -15.02
C MET A 1 12.52 6.50 -15.71
N CYS A 2 11.55 5.72 -16.14
CA CYS A 2 10.36 6.26 -16.80
C CYS A 2 9.35 6.74 -15.76
N THR A 3 8.68 7.84 -16.09
CA THR A 3 7.62 8.37 -15.21
C THR A 3 6.56 7.32 -14.95
N SER A 4 6.21 6.53 -15.96
CA SER A 4 5.24 5.45 -15.79
C SER A 4 5.66 4.45 -14.72
N THR A 5 6.92 4.05 -14.73
CA THR A 5 7.44 3.12 -13.74
C THR A 5 7.35 3.70 -12.33
N VAL A 6 7.69 4.98 -12.19
CA VAL A 6 7.60 5.66 -10.90
C VAL A 6 6.17 5.68 -10.39
N ILE A 7 5.22 5.98 -11.26
CA ILE A 7 3.80 6.02 -10.89
C ILE A 7 3.33 4.63 -10.46
N VAL A 8 3.68 3.60 -11.21
CA VAL A 8 3.29 2.22 -10.90
C VAL A 8 3.86 1.80 -9.54
N LEU A 9 5.12 2.10 -9.30
CA LEU A 9 5.75 1.77 -8.01
C LEU A 9 5.07 2.51 -6.86
N ALA A 10 4.76 3.78 -7.06
CA ALA A 10 4.08 4.56 -6.04
C ALA A 10 2.70 3.97 -5.70
N VAL A 11 1.94 3.58 -6.72
CA VAL A 11 0.63 2.96 -6.53
C VAL A 11 0.76 1.65 -5.76
N ILE A 12 1.72 0.82 -6.13
CA ILE A 12 1.93 -0.46 -5.45
C ILE A 12 2.26 -0.24 -3.98
N VAL A 13 3.15 0.70 -3.68
CA VAL A 13 3.54 1.00 -2.31
C VAL A 13 2.34 1.47 -1.48
N VAL A 14 1.55 2.38 -2.05
CA VAL A 14 0.36 2.89 -1.38
C VAL A 14 -0.63 1.77 -1.09
N LEU A 15 -0.86 0.89 -2.05
CA LEU A 15 -1.77 -0.23 -1.89
C LEU A 15 -1.30 -1.18 -0.79
N ILE A 16 0.00 -1.45 -0.73
CA ILE A 16 0.56 -2.32 0.30
C ILE A 16 0.38 -1.69 1.68
N ILE A 17 0.71 -0.42 1.81
CA ILE A 17 0.58 0.29 3.09
C ILE A 17 -0.88 0.31 3.54
N TRP A 18 -1.78 0.58 2.60
CA TRP A 18 -3.19 0.61 2.90
C TRP A 18 -3.71 -0.76 3.34
N ALA A 19 -3.31 -1.80 2.63
CA ALA A 19 -3.70 -3.17 2.97
C ALA A 19 -3.20 -3.56 4.36
N ILE A 20 -1.97 -3.22 4.67
CA ILE A 20 -1.38 -3.49 5.99
C ILE A 20 -2.15 -2.74 7.06
N GLY A 21 -2.49 -1.48 6.81
CA GLY A 21 -3.23 -0.66 7.76
C GLY A 21 -4.60 -1.25 8.06
N VAL A 22 -5.33 -1.66 7.03
CA VAL A 22 -6.65 -2.28 7.19
C VAL A 22 -6.53 -3.60 7.96
N TYR A 23 -5.56 -4.42 7.57
CA TYR A 23 -5.35 -5.70 8.24
C TYR A 23 -4.98 -5.51 9.71
N ASN A 24 -4.11 -4.55 9.96
CA ASN A 24 -3.67 -4.23 11.31
C ASN A 24 -4.84 -3.78 12.19
N SER A 25 -5.72 -2.97 11.63
CA SER A 25 -6.91 -2.49 12.34
C SER A 25 -7.83 -3.64 12.72
N LEU A 26 -8.03 -4.58 11.81
CA LEU A 26 -8.87 -5.75 12.07
C LEU A 26 -8.30 -6.64 13.15
N VAL A 27 -7.00 -6.86 13.12
CA VAL A 27 -6.32 -7.69 14.12
C VAL A 27 -6.30 -6.99 15.47
N SER A 28 -6.13 -5.69 15.46
CA SER A 28 -6.06 -4.91 16.70
C SER A 28 -7.40 -4.89 17.44
N MET A 29 -8.49 -5.04 16.71
CA MET A 29 -9.83 -5.03 17.30
C MET A 29 -10.17 -6.32 18.03
N ARG A 30 -9.34 -7.32 17.87
CA ARG A 30 -9.51 -8.58 18.60
C ARG A 30 -9.15 -8.41 20.06
#